data_e5ad54b3062c9789a2e89701676d4095
#
_entry.id   e5ad54b3062c9789a2e89701676d4095
#
_cell.length_a   1.000
_cell.length_b   1.000
_cell.length_c   1.000
_cell.angle_alpha   90.00
_cell.angle_beta   90.00
_cell.angle_gamma   90.00
#
_symmetry.space_group_name_H-M   'P 1'
#
loop_
_entity.id
_entity.type
_entity.pdbx_description
1 polymer ?
#
loop_
_entity_poly.entity_id
_entity_poly.type
_entity_poly.pdbx_seq_one_letter_code
_entity_poly.pdbx_strand_id
1 'polypeptide(L)'
;EVAVNKLLEIIDNAEGKVILVGHSKNGIIVSQAAEYRSQKIEKLIYLAAYLIPNGKTQAEYSSQDTEGVLKPYVNRFPETNSHTLQPIIYKEGLYHDCDDDITDMAKCILSHESVATGITPLQLTEANYGSVPRYYIECSDDRAVTAFIQQKMYTETSCKKVYKMATSHSPFFSKPK
;
A
#
# COMPACT_ATOMS: atom_id res chain seq x y z
N GLU A 1 5.68 10.62 8.89
CA GLU A 1 6.81 11.52 8.50
C GLU A 1 8.11 10.72 8.26
N VAL A 2 8.61 9.89 9.19
CA VAL A 2 9.91 9.19 9.06
C VAL A 2 10.03 8.41 7.75
N ALA A 3 9.04 7.56 7.42
CA ALA A 3 9.07 6.75 6.20
C ALA A 3 9.02 7.60 4.92
N VAL A 4 8.24 8.68 4.92
CA VAL A 4 8.19 9.62 3.79
C VAL A 4 9.53 10.31 3.64
N ASN A 5 10.12 10.84 4.72
CA ASN A 5 11.42 11.51 4.66
C ASN A 5 12.52 10.59 4.13
N LYS A 6 12.51 9.32 4.56
CA LYS A 6 13.49 8.34 4.03
C LYS A 6 13.31 8.08 2.53
N LEU A 7 12.07 8.02 2.05
CA LEU A 7 11.80 7.91 0.62
C LEU A 7 12.23 9.18 -0.14
N LEU A 8 12.01 10.38 0.44
CA LEU A 8 12.48 11.63 -0.17
C LEU A 8 13.99 11.68 -0.33
N GLU A 9 14.76 11.24 0.67
CA GLU A 9 16.23 11.12 0.55
C GLU A 9 16.63 10.25 -0.64
N ILE A 10 15.96 9.10 -0.83
CA ILE A 10 16.24 8.19 -1.95
C ILE A 10 15.90 8.86 -3.29
N ILE A 11 14.75 9.52 -3.38
CA ILE A 11 14.33 10.25 -4.59
C ILE A 11 15.32 11.38 -4.92
N ASP A 12 15.73 12.13 -3.91
CA ASP A 12 16.63 13.28 -4.09
C ASP A 12 18.02 12.86 -4.57
N ASN A 13 18.50 11.69 -4.15
CA ASN A 13 19.79 11.12 -4.56
C ASN A 13 19.74 10.37 -5.90
N ALA A 14 18.55 10.11 -6.46
CA ALA A 14 18.44 9.44 -7.74
C ALA A 14 18.82 10.35 -8.91
N GLU A 15 19.53 9.80 -9.90
CA GLU A 15 19.77 10.48 -11.17
C GLU A 15 18.49 10.46 -12.03
N GLY A 16 18.00 11.64 -12.42
CA GLY A 16 16.78 11.78 -13.25
C GLY A 16 15.49 11.55 -12.48
N LYS A 17 14.43 11.18 -13.24
CA LYS A 17 13.11 10.88 -12.68
C LYS A 17 13.02 9.41 -12.29
N VAL A 18 12.30 9.16 -11.19
CA VAL A 18 12.06 7.81 -10.67
C VAL A 18 10.62 7.35 -10.96
N ILE A 19 10.42 6.05 -10.99
CA ILE A 19 9.12 5.40 -10.92
C ILE A 19 8.95 4.86 -9.50
N LEU A 20 7.89 5.25 -8.81
CA LEU A 20 7.60 4.71 -7.49
C LEU A 20 6.52 3.63 -7.58
N VAL A 21 6.76 2.51 -6.93
CA VAL A 21 5.80 1.43 -6.75
C VAL A 21 5.42 1.36 -5.27
N GLY A 22 4.15 1.60 -4.96
CA GLY A 22 3.60 1.42 -3.62
C GLY A 22 2.82 0.12 -3.55
N HIS A 23 3.19 -0.79 -2.66
CA HIS A 23 2.42 -1.99 -2.36
C HIS A 23 1.68 -1.81 -1.04
N SER A 24 0.42 -2.25 -0.99
CA SER A 24 -0.36 -2.26 0.26
C SER A 24 -0.41 -0.87 0.93
N LYS A 25 -0.11 -0.79 2.22
CA LYS A 25 -0.03 0.45 3.01
C LYS A 25 0.97 1.48 2.43
N ASN A 26 2.00 1.05 1.72
CA ASN A 26 3.00 1.96 1.15
C ASN A 26 2.45 2.86 0.02
N GLY A 27 1.24 2.59 -0.49
CA GLY A 27 0.53 3.53 -1.36
C GLY A 27 0.39 4.93 -0.75
N ILE A 28 0.20 5.02 0.58
CA ILE A 28 0.13 6.30 1.31
C ILE A 28 1.48 7.03 1.25
N ILE A 29 2.57 6.29 1.45
CA ILE A 29 3.93 6.85 1.50
C ILE A 29 4.33 7.41 0.14
N VAL A 30 4.09 6.66 -0.95
CA VAL A 30 4.42 7.11 -2.30
C VAL A 30 3.54 8.28 -2.74
N SER A 31 2.28 8.34 -2.30
CA SER A 31 1.38 9.48 -2.54
C SER A 31 1.90 10.75 -1.89
N GLN A 32 2.25 10.69 -0.59
CA GLN A 32 2.76 11.85 0.14
C GLN A 32 4.15 12.27 -0.37
N ALA A 33 5.00 11.32 -0.77
CA ALA A 33 6.29 11.64 -1.38
C ALA A 33 6.11 12.35 -2.74
N ALA A 34 5.12 11.95 -3.53
CA ALA A 34 4.81 12.60 -4.80
C ALA A 34 4.30 14.05 -4.63
N GLU A 35 3.60 14.34 -3.53
CA GLU A 35 3.27 15.73 -3.20
C GLU A 35 4.51 16.59 -3.03
N TYR A 36 5.55 16.07 -2.40
CA TYR A 36 6.77 16.85 -2.12
C TYR A 36 7.79 16.84 -3.26
N ARG A 37 7.74 15.85 -4.18
CA ARG A 37 8.75 15.68 -5.25
C ARG A 37 8.13 15.31 -6.60
N SER A 38 6.97 15.89 -6.93
CA SER A 38 6.26 15.61 -8.19
C SER A 38 7.15 15.74 -9.43
N GLN A 39 8.06 16.73 -9.43
CA GLN A 39 8.96 16.99 -10.56
C GLN A 39 10.03 15.89 -10.77
N LYS A 40 10.37 15.13 -9.72
CA LYS A 40 11.33 14.02 -9.78
C LYS A 40 10.67 12.65 -9.98
N ILE A 41 9.35 12.59 -10.08
CA ILE A 41 8.62 11.33 -10.24
C ILE A 41 7.99 11.29 -11.62
N GLU A 42 8.31 10.23 -12.38
CA GLU A 42 7.75 10.01 -13.71
C GLU A 42 6.33 9.45 -13.64
N LYS A 43 6.11 8.48 -12.76
CA LYS A 43 4.81 7.86 -12.53
C LYS A 43 4.75 7.17 -11.18
N LEU A 44 3.51 6.97 -10.69
CA LEU A 44 3.20 6.17 -9.52
C LEU A 44 2.49 4.88 -9.96
N ILE A 45 2.87 3.75 -9.36
CA ILE A 45 2.23 2.46 -9.55
C ILE A 45 1.74 1.97 -8.17
N TYR A 46 0.44 1.73 -8.07
CA TYR A 46 -0.21 1.18 -6.88
C TYR A 46 -0.47 -0.30 -7.10
N LEU A 47 0.21 -1.17 -6.38
CA LEU A 47 0.06 -2.62 -6.46
C LEU A 47 -0.74 -3.10 -5.23
N ALA A 48 -2.00 -3.47 -5.41
CA ALA A 48 -2.89 -3.84 -4.30
C ALA A 48 -2.78 -2.86 -3.11
N ALA A 49 -2.72 -1.55 -3.41
CA ALA A 49 -2.28 -0.55 -2.45
C ALA A 49 -3.34 0.49 -2.12
N TYR A 50 -3.19 1.12 -0.96
CA TYR A 50 -4.05 2.22 -0.54
C TYR A 50 -3.79 3.47 -1.39
N LEU A 51 -4.74 3.76 -2.26
CA LEU A 51 -4.83 4.96 -3.09
C LEU A 51 -5.89 5.88 -2.47
N ILE A 52 -5.45 6.71 -1.53
CA ILE A 52 -6.33 7.50 -0.66
C ILE A 52 -6.43 8.94 -1.18
N PRO A 53 -7.63 9.53 -1.29
CA PRO A 53 -7.81 10.93 -1.65
C PRO A 53 -7.23 11.90 -0.60
N ASN A 54 -7.03 13.15 -1.02
CA ASN A 54 -6.62 14.22 -0.11
C ASN A 54 -7.54 14.33 1.11
N GLY A 55 -6.95 14.57 2.28
CA GLY A 55 -7.65 14.75 3.56
C GLY A 55 -8.20 13.46 4.18
N LYS A 56 -8.00 12.29 3.54
CA LYS A 56 -8.48 10.99 4.01
C LYS A 56 -7.35 10.17 4.62
N THR A 57 -7.74 9.13 5.38
CA THR A 57 -6.83 8.20 6.07
C THR A 57 -7.04 6.77 5.59
N GLN A 58 -6.02 5.93 5.75
CA GLN A 58 -6.16 4.49 5.49
C GLN A 58 -7.24 3.87 6.39
N ALA A 59 -7.31 4.28 7.64
CA ALA A 59 -8.27 3.73 8.60
C ALA A 59 -9.73 3.93 8.14
N GLU A 60 -10.05 5.08 7.50
CA GLU A 60 -11.37 5.32 6.94
C GLU A 60 -11.71 4.32 5.81
N TYR A 61 -10.75 3.94 4.98
CA TYR A 61 -10.94 2.98 3.89
C TYR A 61 -10.92 1.54 4.39
N SER A 62 -9.95 1.17 5.21
CA SER A 62 -9.88 -0.18 5.76
C SER A 62 -11.09 -0.52 6.64
N SER A 63 -11.73 0.48 7.29
CA SER A 63 -12.96 0.24 8.05
C SER A 63 -14.14 -0.19 7.18
N GLN A 64 -14.16 0.23 5.92
CA GLN A 64 -15.19 -0.08 4.94
C GLN A 64 -14.95 -1.42 4.22
N ASP A 65 -13.75 -1.97 4.32
CA ASP A 65 -13.42 -3.28 3.76
C ASP A 65 -13.98 -4.38 4.67
N THR A 66 -15.21 -4.80 4.40
CA THR A 66 -15.94 -5.81 5.19
C THR A 66 -15.56 -7.23 4.83
N GLU A 67 -14.93 -7.44 3.68
CA GLU A 67 -14.51 -8.76 3.17
C GLU A 67 -13.08 -9.11 3.58
N GLY A 68 -12.29 -8.10 4.04
CA GLY A 68 -10.90 -8.28 4.43
C GLY A 68 -10.76 -9.13 5.71
N VAL A 69 -9.86 -10.13 5.66
CA VAL A 69 -9.72 -11.12 6.73
C VAL A 69 -8.74 -10.72 7.84
N LEU A 70 -7.99 -9.64 7.69
CA LEU A 70 -6.87 -9.31 8.60
C LEU A 70 -7.29 -8.74 9.95
N LYS A 71 -8.40 -8.01 10.02
CA LYS A 71 -8.81 -7.24 11.22
C LYS A 71 -8.82 -8.03 12.53
N PRO A 72 -9.36 -9.27 12.60
CA PRO A 72 -9.38 -10.05 13.83
C PRO A 72 -7.99 -10.46 14.33
N TYR A 73 -6.98 -10.40 13.47
CA TYR A 73 -5.63 -10.90 13.72
C TYR A 73 -4.62 -9.79 13.96
N VAL A 74 -5.06 -8.55 14.20
CA VAL A 74 -4.20 -7.41 14.50
C VAL A 74 -3.91 -7.36 16.01
N ASN A 75 -2.65 -7.54 16.39
CA ASN A 75 -2.15 -7.25 17.72
C ASN A 75 -1.76 -5.77 17.82
N ARG A 76 -2.22 -5.06 18.86
CA ARG A 76 -1.93 -3.64 19.07
C ARG A 76 -0.99 -3.46 20.27
N PHE A 77 -0.04 -2.55 20.11
CA PHE A 77 0.95 -2.20 21.13
C PHE A 77 0.88 -0.67 21.38
N PRO A 78 0.00 -0.24 22.32
CA PRO A 78 -0.20 1.18 22.60
C PRO A 78 1.07 1.90 23.04
N GLU A 79 1.93 1.22 23.79
CA GLU A 79 3.19 1.74 24.34
C GLU A 79 4.20 2.17 23.26
N THR A 80 4.15 1.52 22.11
CA THR A 80 5.02 1.84 20.94
C THR A 80 4.25 2.47 19.78
N ASN A 81 2.94 2.70 19.96
CA ASN A 81 2.03 3.17 18.92
C ASN A 81 2.18 2.35 17.61
N SER A 82 2.23 1.03 17.78
CA SER A 82 2.43 0.09 16.68
C SER A 82 1.44 -1.08 16.70
N HIS A 83 1.47 -1.87 15.64
CA HIS A 83 0.72 -3.12 15.55
C HIS A 83 1.50 -4.16 14.74
N THR A 84 1.11 -5.43 14.91
CA THR A 84 1.55 -6.55 14.09
C THR A 84 0.35 -7.38 13.65
N LEU A 85 0.54 -8.19 12.63
CA LEU A 85 -0.39 -9.28 12.32
C LEU A 85 0.05 -10.56 13.04
N GLN A 86 -0.91 -11.35 13.49
CA GLN A 86 -0.62 -12.70 14.01
C GLN A 86 -0.16 -13.61 12.86
N PRO A 87 0.93 -14.38 13.04
CA PRO A 87 1.48 -15.22 11.97
C PRO A 87 0.51 -16.27 11.41
N ILE A 88 -0.51 -16.66 12.17
CA ILE A 88 -1.53 -17.62 11.74
C ILE A 88 -2.33 -17.15 10.52
N ILE A 89 -2.47 -15.82 10.32
CA ILE A 89 -3.22 -15.25 9.19
C ILE A 89 -2.38 -15.03 7.95
N TYR A 90 -1.05 -15.16 8.01
CA TYR A 90 -0.17 -14.81 6.90
C TYR A 90 -0.49 -15.60 5.63
N LYS A 91 -0.60 -16.92 5.73
CA LYS A 91 -0.94 -17.76 4.58
C LYS A 91 -2.28 -17.37 3.98
N GLU A 92 -3.31 -17.33 4.79
CA GLU A 92 -4.67 -17.07 4.33
C GLU A 92 -4.86 -15.64 3.82
N GLY A 93 -4.32 -14.64 4.52
CA GLY A 93 -4.58 -13.23 4.25
C GLY A 93 -3.65 -12.59 3.23
N LEU A 94 -2.38 -13.03 3.18
CA LEU A 94 -1.34 -12.33 2.40
C LEU A 94 -0.75 -13.17 1.28
N TYR A 95 -0.66 -14.51 1.44
CA TYR A 95 0.15 -15.40 0.63
C TYR A 95 -0.57 -16.67 0.19
N HIS A 96 -1.91 -16.67 0.11
CA HIS A 96 -2.67 -17.92 -0.09
C HIS A 96 -2.40 -18.62 -1.43
N ASP A 97 -1.89 -17.90 -2.43
CA ASP A 97 -1.48 -18.43 -3.75
C ASP A 97 0.05 -18.57 -3.90
N CYS A 98 0.80 -18.38 -2.81
CA CYS A 98 2.25 -18.57 -2.76
C CYS A 98 2.62 -19.92 -2.17
N ASP A 99 3.84 -20.39 -2.40
CA ASP A 99 4.39 -21.58 -1.74
C ASP A 99 4.54 -21.35 -0.22
N ASP A 100 4.56 -22.42 0.56
CA ASP A 100 4.62 -22.33 2.02
C ASP A 100 5.93 -21.71 2.52
N ASP A 101 7.03 -21.91 1.80
CA ASP A 101 8.34 -21.28 2.08
C ASP A 101 8.25 -19.76 2.17
N ILE A 102 7.42 -19.13 1.34
CA ILE A 102 7.19 -17.68 1.36
C ILE A 102 6.50 -17.28 2.66
N THR A 103 5.52 -18.06 3.11
CA THR A 103 4.83 -17.82 4.38
C THR A 103 5.77 -17.98 5.57
N ASP A 104 6.65 -18.98 5.54
CA ASP A 104 7.62 -19.22 6.59
C ASP A 104 8.70 -18.13 6.63
N MET A 105 9.16 -17.67 5.47
CA MET A 105 10.02 -16.49 5.39
C MET A 105 9.32 -15.25 5.99
N ALA A 106 8.05 -15.02 5.66
CA ALA A 106 7.30 -13.89 6.17
C ALA A 106 7.18 -13.89 7.70
N LYS A 107 7.05 -15.06 8.34
CA LYS A 107 7.05 -15.20 9.81
C LYS A 107 8.35 -14.71 10.44
N CYS A 108 9.47 -14.78 9.71
CA CYS A 108 10.78 -14.36 10.19
C CYS A 108 11.03 -12.85 10.01
N ILE A 109 10.42 -12.21 9.02
CA ILE A 109 10.78 -10.84 8.61
C ILE A 109 9.69 -9.80 8.86
N LEU A 110 8.41 -10.18 8.91
CA LEU A 110 7.34 -9.23 9.22
C LEU A 110 7.45 -8.78 10.68
N SER A 111 7.35 -7.47 10.86
CA SER A 111 7.56 -6.84 12.15
C SER A 111 6.50 -5.78 12.46
N HIS A 112 6.77 -4.95 13.46
CA HIS A 112 5.88 -3.87 13.87
C HIS A 112 5.69 -2.81 12.79
N GLU A 113 4.44 -2.39 12.58
CA GLU A 113 4.07 -1.26 11.76
C GLU A 113 3.53 -0.12 12.62
N SER A 114 3.85 1.12 12.24
CA SER A 114 3.33 2.30 12.93
C SER A 114 1.83 2.48 12.68
N VAL A 115 1.07 2.70 13.75
CA VAL A 115 -0.34 3.09 13.68
C VAL A 115 -0.49 4.47 13.05
N ALA A 116 0.42 5.40 13.34
CA ALA A 116 0.35 6.77 12.84
C ALA A 116 0.24 6.85 11.32
N THR A 117 0.92 5.97 10.58
CA THR A 117 0.84 5.94 9.10
C THR A 117 -0.60 5.72 8.61
N GLY A 118 -1.38 4.89 9.32
CA GLY A 118 -2.75 4.55 8.92
C GLY A 118 -3.81 5.57 9.31
N ILE A 119 -3.54 6.44 10.30
CA ILE A 119 -4.50 7.40 10.86
C ILE A 119 -4.17 8.86 10.54
N THR A 120 -3.01 9.14 9.93
CA THR A 120 -2.65 10.50 9.51
C THR A 120 -3.29 10.80 8.15
N PRO A 121 -4.10 11.87 8.03
CA PRO A 121 -4.67 12.26 6.74
C PRO A 121 -3.60 12.65 5.74
N LEU A 122 -3.76 12.26 4.49
CA LEU A 122 -2.91 12.71 3.39
C LEU A 122 -3.15 14.20 3.10
N GLN A 123 -2.08 14.90 2.75
CA GLN A 123 -2.12 16.27 2.29
C GLN A 123 -1.61 16.33 0.86
N LEU A 124 -2.51 16.35 -0.09
CA LEU A 124 -2.24 16.23 -1.52
C LEU A 124 -2.88 17.38 -2.28
N THR A 125 -2.19 17.87 -3.31
CA THR A 125 -2.70 18.93 -4.20
C THR A 125 -2.75 18.44 -5.66
N GLU A 126 -3.63 19.03 -6.45
CA GLU A 126 -3.69 18.77 -7.90
C GLU A 126 -2.43 19.27 -8.62
N ALA A 127 -1.81 20.33 -8.12
CA ALA A 127 -0.61 20.92 -8.71
C ALA A 127 0.62 19.99 -8.59
N ASN A 128 0.74 19.27 -7.48
CA ASN A 128 1.88 18.39 -7.18
C ASN A 128 1.52 16.92 -7.43
N TYR A 129 0.94 16.25 -6.44
CA TYR A 129 0.52 14.85 -6.55
C TYR A 129 -0.38 14.60 -7.76
N GLY A 130 -1.35 15.51 -8.00
CA GLY A 130 -2.31 15.42 -9.11
C GLY A 130 -1.64 15.41 -10.48
N SER A 131 -0.51 16.10 -10.64
CA SER A 131 0.24 16.17 -11.90
C SER A 131 0.99 14.88 -12.27
N VAL A 132 1.20 13.96 -11.32
CA VAL A 132 1.96 12.72 -11.55
C VAL A 132 1.02 11.62 -12.07
N PRO A 133 1.32 11.00 -13.23
CA PRO A 133 0.51 9.91 -13.76
C PRO A 133 0.46 8.72 -12.80
N ARG A 134 -0.75 8.23 -12.49
CA ARG A 134 -1.02 7.10 -11.61
C ARG A 134 -1.50 5.89 -12.40
N TYR A 135 -1.02 4.72 -11.99
CA TYR A 135 -1.43 3.42 -12.51
C TYR A 135 -1.79 2.52 -11.32
N TYR A 136 -2.80 1.69 -11.49
CA TYR A 136 -3.21 0.74 -10.47
C TYR A 136 -3.10 -0.69 -10.99
N ILE A 137 -2.61 -1.61 -10.16
CA ILE A 137 -2.62 -3.05 -10.39
C ILE A 137 -3.50 -3.66 -9.31
N GLU A 138 -4.72 -4.03 -9.69
CA GLU A 138 -5.67 -4.72 -8.83
C GLU A 138 -5.28 -6.19 -8.72
N CYS A 139 -5.21 -6.71 -7.49
CA CYS A 139 -5.14 -8.14 -7.21
C CYS A 139 -6.55 -8.62 -6.86
N SER A 140 -7.20 -9.38 -7.77
CA SER A 140 -8.62 -9.71 -7.65
C SER A 140 -8.93 -10.70 -6.53
N ASP A 141 -7.97 -11.52 -6.15
CA ASP A 141 -8.11 -12.55 -5.11
C ASP A 141 -7.50 -12.09 -3.77
N ASP A 142 -7.19 -10.80 -3.66
CA ASP A 142 -6.62 -10.20 -2.45
C ASP A 142 -7.62 -10.25 -1.28
N ARG A 143 -7.18 -10.81 -0.15
CA ARG A 143 -7.96 -10.94 1.09
C ARG A 143 -7.53 -9.96 2.18
N ALA A 144 -6.43 -9.22 1.94
CA ALA A 144 -5.90 -8.20 2.84
C ALA A 144 -6.46 -6.81 2.54
N VAL A 145 -6.38 -6.42 1.26
CA VAL A 145 -6.98 -5.22 0.68
C VAL A 145 -7.86 -5.71 -0.45
N THR A 146 -9.13 -5.98 -0.17
CA THR A 146 -9.99 -6.72 -1.08
C THR A 146 -10.24 -6.00 -2.41
N ALA A 147 -10.62 -6.74 -3.44
CA ALA A 147 -10.98 -6.14 -4.74
C ALA A 147 -12.05 -5.07 -4.59
N PHE A 148 -12.99 -5.24 -3.67
CA PHE A 148 -14.01 -4.25 -3.35
C PHE A 148 -13.42 -2.89 -2.96
N ILE A 149 -12.50 -2.88 -1.99
CA ILE A 149 -11.91 -1.62 -1.53
C ILE A 149 -10.89 -1.05 -2.53
N GLN A 150 -10.15 -1.91 -3.25
CA GLN A 150 -9.27 -1.50 -4.33
C GLN A 150 -10.06 -0.75 -5.42
N GLN A 151 -11.20 -1.31 -5.87
CA GLN A 151 -12.08 -0.71 -6.88
C GLN A 151 -12.65 0.62 -6.42
N LYS A 152 -13.09 0.71 -5.16
CA LYS A 152 -13.53 1.97 -4.58
C LYS A 152 -12.44 3.03 -4.66
N MET A 153 -11.21 2.71 -4.25
CA MET A 153 -10.11 3.67 -4.19
C MET A 153 -9.72 4.20 -5.58
N TYR A 154 -9.55 3.34 -6.59
CA TYR A 154 -9.17 3.81 -7.92
C TYR A 154 -10.34 4.43 -8.73
N THR A 155 -11.58 4.26 -8.26
CA THR A 155 -12.74 4.97 -8.80
C THR A 155 -12.82 6.39 -8.23
N GLU A 156 -12.56 6.56 -6.94
CA GLU A 156 -12.55 7.86 -6.26
C GLU A 156 -11.29 8.69 -6.59
N THR A 157 -10.15 8.02 -6.77
CA THR A 157 -8.88 8.66 -7.16
C THR A 157 -8.45 8.12 -8.52
N SER A 158 -8.77 8.85 -9.58
CA SER A 158 -8.60 8.37 -10.95
C SER A 158 -7.16 8.01 -11.29
N CYS A 159 -6.99 6.87 -11.97
CA CYS A 159 -5.75 6.38 -12.54
C CYS A 159 -5.76 6.50 -14.06
N LYS A 160 -4.58 6.70 -14.64
CA LYS A 160 -4.41 6.69 -16.11
C LYS A 160 -4.77 5.33 -16.71
N LYS A 161 -4.50 4.25 -15.97
CA LYS A 161 -4.87 2.89 -16.35
C LYS A 161 -4.93 2.00 -15.10
N VAL A 162 -5.88 1.05 -15.11
CA VAL A 162 -5.99 -0.02 -14.15
C VAL A 162 -5.70 -1.34 -14.85
N TYR A 163 -4.84 -2.16 -14.26
CA TYR A 163 -4.55 -3.53 -14.64
C TYR A 163 -5.13 -4.47 -13.59
N LYS A 164 -5.46 -5.71 -13.98
CA LYS A 164 -5.98 -6.73 -13.06
C LYS A 164 -5.13 -7.99 -13.13
N MET A 165 -4.86 -8.53 -11.96
CA MET A 165 -4.17 -9.81 -11.78
C MET A 165 -5.01 -10.73 -10.89
N ALA A 166 -5.23 -11.95 -11.32
CA ALA A 166 -5.85 -12.99 -10.47
C ALA A 166 -4.78 -13.56 -9.53
N THR A 167 -4.53 -12.83 -8.42
CA THR A 167 -3.50 -13.15 -7.43
C THR A 167 -3.94 -12.73 -6.04
N SER A 168 -3.27 -13.30 -5.03
CA SER A 168 -3.34 -12.85 -3.65
C SER A 168 -2.72 -11.45 -3.48
N HIS A 169 -2.58 -11.00 -2.23
CA HIS A 169 -2.00 -9.71 -1.86
C HIS A 169 -0.54 -9.52 -2.31
N SER A 170 0.19 -10.61 -2.60
CA SER A 170 1.64 -10.57 -2.81
C SER A 170 2.05 -11.15 -4.17
N PRO A 171 1.62 -10.54 -5.30
CA PRO A 171 1.82 -11.07 -6.65
C PRO A 171 3.29 -11.19 -7.06
N PHE A 172 4.18 -10.41 -6.47
CA PHE A 172 5.62 -10.47 -6.71
C PHE A 172 6.26 -11.79 -6.23
N PHE A 173 5.56 -12.57 -5.40
CA PHE A 173 5.95 -13.92 -5.01
C PHE A 173 5.24 -14.99 -5.83
N SER A 174 3.93 -14.85 -6.06
CA SER A 174 3.14 -15.87 -6.74
C SER A 174 3.23 -15.81 -8.28
N LYS A 175 3.46 -14.61 -8.84
CA LYS A 175 3.53 -14.34 -10.28
C LYS A 175 4.70 -13.41 -10.64
N PRO A 176 5.95 -13.80 -10.39
CA PRO A 176 7.12 -12.92 -10.54
C PRO A 176 7.49 -12.61 -12.00
N LYS A 177 6.83 -13.24 -12.99
CA LYS A 177 7.09 -13.07 -14.44
C LYS A 177 5.88 -12.52 -15.16
#